data_4a0bb3111b04278d42f327e5c0860de3
#
_entry.id   4a0bb3111b04278d42f327e5c0860de3
#
_cell.length_a   1.000
_cell.length_b   1.000
_cell.length_c   1.000
_cell.angle_alpha   90.00
_cell.angle_beta   90.00
_cell.angle_gamma   90.00
#
_symmetry.space_group_name_H-M   'P 1'
#
loop_
_entity.id
_entity.type
_entity.pdbx_description
1 polymer ?
#
loop_
_entity_poly.entity_id
_entity_poly.type
_entity_poly.pdbx_seq_one_letter_code
_entity_poly.pdbx_strand_id
1 'polypeptide(L)'
;MLRKIWYFSIALMISLGAVTAQAQPQQGQGRGMGMGMRGNQPQDMRTIHTLFDEHKKITRTIKPLANGVETVTESDDLQVKALIVEHSWAMKKRLENRQPIRQWDPLFAELFKHADKIKMELTNTPKGVKVVETSTDAYVVKLIQAHAEGVSEFVREGVSVMHKEHPLPGEKKEEGAFIGKGDGIESCPVTGEPVNKDIKFGFYGRTVYFCCESCRDAARKNPERYIKP
;
A
#
# COMPACT_ATOMS: atom_id res chain seq x y z
N MET A 1 -54.10 32.92 -38.18
CA MET A 1 -53.66 34.33 -38.12
C MET A 1 -52.15 34.31 -37.74
N LEU A 2 -51.31 34.43 -38.72
CA LEU A 2 -50.39 35.50 -39.10
C LEU A 2 -49.40 35.89 -38.01
N ARG A 3 -48.19 35.36 -38.16
CA ARG A 3 -46.91 36.01 -38.59
C ARG A 3 -46.28 36.96 -37.58
N LYS A 4 -45.00 36.73 -37.19
CA LYS A 4 -43.89 37.50 -37.76
C LYS A 4 -42.53 36.86 -37.45
N ILE A 5 -41.79 36.57 -38.49
CA ILE A 5 -40.36 36.23 -38.56
C ILE A 5 -39.56 37.54 -38.45
N TRP A 6 -38.54 37.58 -37.59
CA TRP A 6 -37.51 38.63 -37.63
C TRP A 6 -36.14 38.00 -37.82
N TYR A 7 -35.58 38.21 -38.98
CA TYR A 7 -34.18 37.98 -39.30
C TYR A 7 -33.36 39.16 -38.76
N PHE A 8 -32.32 38.86 -37.96
CA PHE A 8 -31.24 39.81 -37.75
C PHE A 8 -29.95 39.21 -38.27
N SER A 9 -29.49 39.76 -39.40
CA SER A 9 -28.16 39.62 -39.94
C SER A 9 -27.19 40.40 -39.07
N ILE A 10 -26.12 39.77 -38.58
CA ILE A 10 -24.99 40.46 -37.98
C ILE A 10 -23.72 40.07 -38.75
N ALA A 11 -23.09 41.13 -39.24
CA ALA A 11 -21.92 41.13 -40.09
C ALA A 11 -20.67 40.52 -39.40
N LEU A 12 -19.95 39.77 -40.23
CA LEU A 12 -18.61 39.22 -39.95
C LEU A 12 -17.57 40.34 -39.98
N MET A 13 -16.99 40.70 -38.84
CA MET A 13 -15.77 41.53 -38.78
C MET A 13 -14.57 40.61 -38.55
N ILE A 14 -13.76 40.43 -39.57
CA ILE A 14 -12.46 39.78 -39.51
C ILE A 14 -11.44 40.83 -39.05
N SER A 15 -10.92 40.70 -37.84
CA SER A 15 -9.75 41.46 -37.39
C SER A 15 -8.51 40.56 -37.48
N LEU A 16 -7.60 40.91 -38.39
CA LEU A 16 -6.24 40.38 -38.43
C LEU A 16 -5.49 40.88 -37.18
N GLY A 17 -5.24 39.99 -36.22
CA GLY A 17 -4.35 40.25 -35.10
C GLY A 17 -2.97 39.64 -35.37
N ALA A 18 -1.95 40.49 -35.45
CA ALA A 18 -0.55 40.09 -35.62
C ALA A 18 -0.07 39.24 -34.47
N VAL A 19 0.47 38.04 -34.79
CA VAL A 19 1.15 37.17 -33.84
C VAL A 19 2.55 37.72 -33.58
N THR A 20 2.77 38.33 -32.42
CA THR A 20 4.10 38.65 -31.92
C THR A 20 4.62 37.40 -31.20
N ALA A 21 5.67 36.79 -31.73
CA ALA A 21 6.40 35.73 -31.08
C ALA A 21 7.16 36.29 -29.83
N GLN A 22 6.68 35.95 -28.65
CA GLN A 22 7.41 36.21 -27.42
C GLN A 22 8.35 35.03 -27.14
N ALA A 23 9.68 35.31 -27.11
CA ALA A 23 10.70 34.42 -26.73
C ALA A 23 10.53 34.04 -25.24
N GLN A 24 10.41 32.75 -24.94
CA GLN A 24 10.44 32.22 -23.58
C GLN A 24 11.89 32.20 -23.06
N PRO A 25 12.15 32.64 -21.82
CA PRO A 25 13.48 32.49 -21.21
C PRO A 25 13.71 31.02 -20.89
N GLN A 26 14.82 30.49 -21.37
CA GLN A 26 15.35 29.16 -20.98
C GLN A 26 15.71 29.20 -19.51
N GLN A 27 14.95 28.48 -18.67
CA GLN A 27 15.34 28.22 -17.29
C GLN A 27 16.43 27.17 -17.26
N GLY A 28 17.54 27.56 -16.64
CA GLY A 28 18.74 26.74 -16.47
C GLY A 28 18.48 25.42 -15.75
N GLN A 29 19.10 24.37 -16.26
CA GLN A 29 19.19 23.06 -15.62
C GLN A 29 20.05 23.16 -14.36
N GLY A 30 19.42 23.37 -13.20
CA GLY A 30 20.03 23.12 -11.90
C GLY A 30 20.09 21.64 -11.63
N ARG A 31 21.28 21.04 -11.66
CA ARG A 31 21.57 19.72 -11.13
C ARG A 31 21.34 19.74 -9.61
N GLY A 32 20.15 19.36 -9.17
CA GLY A 32 19.81 19.06 -7.77
C GLY A 32 19.88 17.56 -7.55
N MET A 33 20.85 17.12 -6.77
CA MET A 33 20.99 15.75 -6.30
C MET A 33 19.79 15.35 -5.40
N GLY A 34 19.17 14.20 -5.71
CA GLY A 34 18.71 13.27 -4.70
C GLY A 34 17.52 13.63 -3.81
N MET A 35 16.34 13.99 -4.39
CA MET A 35 15.04 13.88 -3.71
C MET A 35 13.90 13.65 -4.72
N GLY A 36 13.96 12.58 -5.48
CA GLY A 36 13.14 12.43 -6.68
C GLY A 36 12.35 11.14 -6.83
N MET A 37 11.77 10.53 -5.77
CA MET A 37 10.82 9.41 -5.98
C MET A 37 9.50 9.51 -5.19
N ARG A 38 9.24 10.56 -4.43
CA ARG A 38 7.95 10.74 -3.74
C ARG A 38 6.88 11.47 -4.58
N GLY A 39 7.23 12.09 -5.71
CA GLY A 39 6.34 13.00 -6.45
C GLY A 39 5.28 12.35 -7.34
N ASN A 40 5.43 11.08 -7.73
CA ASN A 40 4.58 10.46 -8.77
C ASN A 40 3.83 9.20 -8.30
N GLN A 41 3.80 8.92 -6.99
CA GLN A 41 3.00 7.81 -6.47
C GLN A 41 1.53 8.21 -6.33
N PRO A 42 0.58 7.28 -6.59
CA PRO A 42 -0.84 7.51 -6.30
C PRO A 42 -1.05 7.98 -4.85
N GLN A 43 -2.07 8.81 -4.62
CA GLN A 43 -2.35 9.41 -3.30
C GLN A 43 -2.45 8.34 -2.20
N ASP A 44 -3.17 7.25 -2.46
CA ASP A 44 -3.36 6.16 -1.51
C ASP A 44 -2.05 5.43 -1.12
N MET A 45 -1.08 5.35 -2.03
CA MET A 45 0.24 4.78 -1.71
C MET A 45 1.04 5.70 -0.78
N ARG A 46 0.95 7.02 -0.94
CA ARG A 46 1.58 7.96 0.00
C ARG A 46 0.95 7.88 1.39
N THR A 47 -0.39 7.78 1.45
CA THR A 47 -1.13 7.58 2.70
C THR A 47 -0.70 6.30 3.41
N ILE A 48 -0.57 5.18 2.69
CA ILE A 48 -0.09 3.90 3.22
C ILE A 48 1.33 4.05 3.81
N HIS A 49 2.26 4.65 3.07
CA HIS A 49 3.64 4.84 3.56
C HIS A 49 3.68 5.70 4.83
N THR A 50 2.90 6.78 4.88
CA THR A 50 2.82 7.63 6.07
C THR A 50 2.24 6.87 7.27
N LEU A 51 1.22 6.02 7.06
CA LEU A 51 0.66 5.17 8.13
C LEU A 51 1.68 4.16 8.67
N PHE A 52 2.55 3.61 7.82
CA PHE A 52 3.67 2.78 8.26
C PHE A 52 4.69 3.55 9.10
N ASP A 53 5.03 4.78 8.70
CA ASP A 53 5.95 5.64 9.44
C ASP A 53 5.37 6.05 10.81
N GLU A 54 4.07 6.32 10.87
CA GLU A 54 3.35 6.79 12.05
C GLU A 54 2.67 5.65 12.86
N HIS A 55 3.01 4.40 12.60
CA HIS A 55 2.33 3.22 13.15
C HIS A 55 2.23 3.23 14.69
N LYS A 56 3.20 3.80 15.39
CA LYS A 56 3.22 3.89 16.86
C LYS A 56 2.11 4.76 17.44
N LYS A 57 1.51 5.63 16.62
CA LYS A 57 0.36 6.46 17.00
C LYS A 57 -0.99 5.78 16.74
N ILE A 58 -0.97 4.56 16.20
CA ILE A 58 -2.17 3.83 15.79
C ILE A 58 -2.48 2.75 16.82
N THR A 59 -3.73 2.68 17.24
CA THR A 59 -4.28 1.57 18.00
C THR A 59 -5.23 0.77 17.12
N ARG A 60 -5.19 -0.56 17.23
CA ARG A 60 -6.06 -1.44 16.47
C ARG A 60 -6.54 -2.60 17.32
N THR A 61 -7.82 -2.91 17.20
CA THR A 61 -8.45 -4.10 17.81
C THR A 61 -9.09 -4.95 16.74
N ILE A 62 -9.08 -6.26 16.96
CA ILE A 62 -9.72 -7.27 16.10
C ILE A 62 -10.73 -8.05 16.95
N LYS A 63 -11.92 -8.23 16.40
CA LYS A 63 -12.95 -9.11 16.93
C LYS A 63 -13.37 -10.10 15.83
N PRO A 64 -12.94 -11.37 15.90
CA PRO A 64 -13.40 -12.38 14.97
C PRO A 64 -14.92 -12.57 15.05
N LEU A 65 -15.56 -12.75 13.88
CA LEU A 65 -16.96 -13.10 13.74
C LEU A 65 -17.06 -14.49 13.09
N ALA A 66 -18.19 -15.16 13.27
CA ALA A 66 -18.41 -16.47 12.65
C ALA A 66 -18.32 -16.42 11.11
N ASN A 67 -18.67 -15.28 10.51
CA ASN A 67 -18.68 -15.05 9.06
C ASN A 67 -17.72 -13.95 8.61
N GLY A 68 -16.71 -13.56 9.41
CA GLY A 68 -15.76 -12.50 9.04
C GLY A 68 -15.01 -11.92 10.21
N VAL A 69 -14.84 -10.60 10.24
CA VAL A 69 -14.11 -9.87 11.28
C VAL A 69 -14.68 -8.46 11.47
N GLU A 70 -14.68 -7.98 12.70
CA GLU A 70 -14.84 -6.55 13.03
C GLU A 70 -13.49 -6.02 13.50
N THR A 71 -13.07 -4.87 12.99
CA THR A 71 -11.84 -4.21 13.40
C THR A 71 -12.12 -2.75 13.72
N VAL A 72 -11.40 -2.20 14.71
CA VAL A 72 -11.42 -0.76 15.01
C VAL A 72 -9.98 -0.27 14.95
N THR A 73 -9.74 0.76 14.14
CA THR A 73 -8.42 1.38 13.98
C THR A 73 -8.53 2.87 14.27
N GLU A 74 -7.76 3.36 15.24
CA GLU A 74 -7.91 4.69 15.80
C GLU A 74 -6.56 5.34 16.11
N SER A 75 -6.56 6.69 16.23
CA SER A 75 -5.43 7.48 16.68
C SER A 75 -5.92 8.71 17.42
N ASP A 76 -5.19 9.12 18.46
CA ASP A 76 -5.38 10.41 19.13
C ASP A 76 -4.77 11.58 18.33
N ASP A 77 -3.85 11.29 17.40
CA ASP A 77 -3.30 12.26 16.47
C ASP A 77 -4.30 12.53 15.34
N LEU A 78 -4.71 13.78 15.20
CA LEU A 78 -5.76 14.18 14.23
C LEU A 78 -5.34 13.95 12.77
N GLN A 79 -4.05 14.06 12.45
CA GLN A 79 -3.54 13.83 11.10
C GLN A 79 -3.53 12.32 10.80
N VAL A 80 -3.04 11.51 11.73
CA VAL A 80 -3.03 10.04 11.59
C VAL A 80 -4.47 9.50 11.52
N LYS A 81 -5.39 10.02 12.36
CA LYS A 81 -6.83 9.71 12.27
C LYS A 81 -7.38 9.97 10.86
N ALA A 82 -7.09 11.15 10.27
CA ALA A 82 -7.56 11.49 8.94
C ALA A 82 -7.02 10.51 7.87
N LEU A 83 -5.74 10.14 7.97
CA LEU A 83 -5.12 9.16 7.07
C LEU A 83 -5.71 7.75 7.24
N ILE A 84 -6.02 7.32 8.46
CA ILE A 84 -6.70 6.04 8.72
C ILE A 84 -8.05 6.00 8.01
N VAL A 85 -8.86 7.05 8.16
CA VAL A 85 -10.17 7.15 7.52
C VAL A 85 -10.02 7.16 6.00
N GLU A 86 -9.16 8.03 5.45
CA GLU A 86 -8.89 8.12 4.00
C GLU A 86 -8.47 6.76 3.43
N HIS A 87 -7.50 6.10 4.06
CA HIS A 87 -7.00 4.80 3.64
C HIS A 87 -8.11 3.74 3.63
N SER A 88 -8.89 3.65 4.70
CA SER A 88 -9.94 2.63 4.82
C SER A 88 -11.01 2.78 3.74
N TRP A 89 -11.44 4.00 3.44
CA TRP A 89 -12.38 4.26 2.35
C TRP A 89 -11.77 4.00 0.97
N ALA A 90 -10.48 4.30 0.77
CA ALA A 90 -9.77 3.98 -0.46
C ALA A 90 -9.68 2.45 -0.67
N MET A 91 -9.42 1.67 0.38
CA MET A 91 -9.37 0.20 0.31
C MET A 91 -10.74 -0.40 0.01
N LYS A 92 -11.82 0.11 0.62
CA LYS A 92 -13.19 -0.29 0.27
C LYS A 92 -13.46 -0.06 -1.22
N LYS A 93 -13.15 1.13 -1.74
CA LYS A 93 -13.33 1.45 -3.16
C LYS A 93 -12.50 0.54 -4.07
N ARG A 94 -11.26 0.21 -3.69
CA ARG A 94 -10.43 -0.75 -4.43
C ARG A 94 -11.03 -2.14 -4.46
N LEU A 95 -11.52 -2.61 -3.32
CA LEU A 95 -12.17 -3.91 -3.21
C LEU A 95 -13.40 -3.97 -4.14
N GLU A 96 -14.30 -2.98 -4.08
CA GLU A 96 -15.49 -2.87 -4.91
C GLU A 96 -15.19 -2.80 -6.42
N ASN A 97 -14.12 -2.10 -6.78
CA ASN A 97 -13.70 -1.92 -8.17
C ASN A 97 -12.71 -3.02 -8.66
N ARG A 98 -12.38 -3.99 -7.82
CA ARG A 98 -11.40 -5.05 -8.12
C ARG A 98 -10.05 -4.48 -8.59
N GLN A 99 -9.57 -3.45 -7.90
CA GLN A 99 -8.29 -2.79 -8.16
C GLN A 99 -7.24 -3.24 -7.12
N PRO A 100 -6.56 -4.38 -7.33
CA PRO A 100 -5.67 -4.96 -6.34
C PRO A 100 -4.45 -4.09 -6.09
N ILE A 101 -3.96 -4.16 -4.85
CA ILE A 101 -2.65 -3.66 -4.45
C ILE A 101 -1.87 -4.79 -3.78
N ARG A 102 -0.58 -4.62 -3.57
CA ARG A 102 0.27 -5.58 -2.86
C ARG A 102 0.17 -7.02 -3.43
N GLN A 103 0.06 -7.13 -4.77
CA GLN A 103 -0.15 -8.43 -5.44
C GLN A 103 1.03 -9.40 -5.31
N TRP A 104 2.18 -8.94 -4.84
CA TRP A 104 3.34 -9.76 -4.56
C TRP A 104 3.22 -10.52 -3.21
N ASP A 105 2.27 -10.14 -2.35
CA ASP A 105 1.95 -10.81 -1.10
C ASP A 105 0.82 -11.82 -1.36
N PRO A 106 1.05 -13.13 -1.18
CA PRO A 106 0.06 -14.16 -1.51
C PRO A 106 -1.30 -13.95 -0.85
N LEU A 107 -1.33 -13.55 0.42
CA LEU A 107 -2.58 -13.33 1.15
C LEU A 107 -3.39 -12.16 0.56
N PHE A 108 -2.73 -11.04 0.27
CA PHE A 108 -3.40 -9.87 -0.30
C PHE A 108 -3.84 -10.13 -1.75
N ALA A 109 -3.01 -10.81 -2.54
CA ALA A 109 -3.37 -11.20 -3.90
C ALA A 109 -4.60 -12.11 -3.91
N GLU A 110 -4.65 -13.11 -3.03
CA GLU A 110 -5.77 -14.06 -2.93
C GLU A 110 -7.04 -13.38 -2.45
N LEU A 111 -6.95 -12.47 -1.46
CA LEU A 111 -8.10 -11.69 -0.99
C LEU A 111 -8.78 -10.93 -2.16
N PHE A 112 -8.00 -10.25 -3.00
CA PHE A 112 -8.54 -9.50 -4.14
C PHE A 112 -9.13 -10.39 -5.24
N LYS A 113 -8.69 -11.64 -5.40
CA LYS A 113 -9.33 -12.60 -6.31
C LYS A 113 -10.78 -12.93 -5.89
N HIS A 114 -11.04 -12.84 -4.59
CA HIS A 114 -12.35 -13.11 -4.00
C HIS A 114 -13.12 -11.84 -3.60
N ALA A 115 -12.76 -10.68 -4.14
CA ALA A 115 -13.35 -9.39 -3.79
C ALA A 115 -14.88 -9.35 -3.95
N ASP A 116 -15.43 -10.08 -4.93
CA ASP A 116 -16.88 -10.20 -5.18
C ASP A 116 -17.65 -10.96 -4.09
N LYS A 117 -16.95 -11.73 -3.25
CA LYS A 117 -17.53 -12.47 -2.13
C LYS A 117 -17.38 -11.77 -0.79
N ILE A 118 -16.73 -10.60 -0.77
CA ILE A 118 -16.45 -9.85 0.46
C ILE A 118 -17.39 -8.65 0.55
N LYS A 119 -18.16 -8.59 1.63
CA LYS A 119 -18.90 -7.40 2.01
C LYS A 119 -18.09 -6.61 3.04
N MET A 120 -17.77 -5.36 2.72
CA MET A 120 -17.01 -4.46 3.60
C MET A 120 -17.85 -3.25 3.97
N GLU A 121 -18.11 -3.07 5.27
CA GLU A 121 -18.88 -1.95 5.82
C GLU A 121 -17.96 -1.10 6.72
N LEU A 122 -17.99 0.22 6.52
CA LEU A 122 -17.22 1.18 7.27
C LEU A 122 -18.12 2.11 8.08
N THR A 123 -17.71 2.39 9.32
CA THR A 123 -18.33 3.39 10.18
C THR A 123 -17.23 4.23 10.80
N ASN A 124 -17.28 5.55 10.62
CA ASN A 124 -16.33 6.44 11.28
C ASN A 124 -16.57 6.44 12.79
N THR A 125 -15.49 6.38 13.56
CA THR A 125 -15.50 6.59 15.02
C THR A 125 -14.99 7.99 15.36
N PRO A 126 -15.10 8.45 16.60
CA PRO A 126 -14.51 9.73 17.01
C PRO A 126 -13.00 9.83 16.75
N LYS A 127 -12.27 8.70 16.73
CA LYS A 127 -10.81 8.65 16.61
C LYS A 127 -10.30 7.92 15.35
N GLY A 128 -11.19 7.41 14.49
CA GLY A 128 -10.78 6.65 13.31
C GLY A 128 -11.93 5.96 12.61
N VAL A 129 -11.83 4.64 12.44
CA VAL A 129 -12.80 3.85 11.67
C VAL A 129 -13.00 2.47 12.28
N LYS A 130 -14.26 2.03 12.27
CA LYS A 130 -14.66 0.64 12.45
C LYS A 130 -14.96 0.03 11.09
N VAL A 131 -14.41 -1.15 10.84
CA VAL A 131 -14.61 -1.92 9.62
C VAL A 131 -15.17 -3.28 9.96
N VAL A 132 -16.22 -3.69 9.25
CA VAL A 132 -16.79 -5.03 9.33
C VAL A 132 -16.67 -5.68 7.96
N GLU A 133 -15.91 -6.76 7.87
CA GLU A 133 -15.73 -7.55 6.66
C GLU A 133 -16.36 -8.92 6.86
N THR A 134 -17.24 -9.32 5.93
CA THR A 134 -17.98 -10.58 6.02
C THR A 134 -18.04 -11.29 4.67
N SER A 135 -18.22 -12.63 4.73
CA SER A 135 -18.48 -13.49 3.57
C SER A 135 -19.38 -14.66 3.96
N THR A 136 -20.07 -15.21 2.96
CA THR A 136 -20.78 -16.49 3.08
C THR A 136 -19.90 -17.68 2.71
N ASP A 137 -18.72 -17.44 2.13
CA ASP A 137 -17.75 -18.46 1.74
C ASP A 137 -16.75 -18.69 2.89
N ALA A 138 -16.71 -19.92 3.41
CA ALA A 138 -15.88 -20.26 4.57
C ALA A 138 -14.37 -20.07 4.34
N TYR A 139 -13.88 -20.22 3.10
CA TYR A 139 -12.49 -19.95 2.78
C TYR A 139 -12.20 -18.44 2.78
N VAL A 140 -13.13 -17.67 2.20
CA VAL A 140 -13.02 -16.20 2.18
C VAL A 140 -13.09 -15.61 3.59
N VAL A 141 -13.89 -16.19 4.51
CA VAL A 141 -13.89 -15.81 5.93
C VAL A 141 -12.49 -15.98 6.53
N LYS A 142 -11.81 -17.10 6.26
CA LYS A 142 -10.42 -17.30 6.73
C LYS A 142 -9.43 -16.30 6.12
N LEU A 143 -9.60 -15.95 4.82
CA LEU A 143 -8.78 -14.92 4.17
C LEU A 143 -8.96 -13.55 4.84
N ILE A 144 -10.21 -13.14 5.09
CA ILE A 144 -10.54 -11.88 5.78
C ILE A 144 -9.89 -11.84 7.18
N GLN A 145 -10.02 -12.92 7.96
CA GLN A 145 -9.45 -13.01 9.30
C GLN A 145 -7.90 -12.97 9.26
N ALA A 146 -7.28 -13.71 8.36
CA ALA A 146 -5.83 -13.69 8.19
C ALA A 146 -5.32 -12.31 7.72
N HIS A 147 -6.05 -11.65 6.81
CA HIS A 147 -5.75 -10.29 6.38
C HIS A 147 -5.81 -9.29 7.54
N ALA A 148 -6.83 -9.39 8.40
CA ALA A 148 -6.97 -8.52 9.57
C ALA A 148 -5.77 -8.67 10.53
N GLU A 149 -5.24 -9.88 10.71
CA GLU A 149 -4.01 -10.13 11.48
C GLU A 149 -2.77 -9.54 10.81
N GLY A 150 -2.62 -9.71 9.49
CA GLY A 150 -1.53 -9.08 8.72
C GLY A 150 -1.52 -7.56 8.84
N VAL A 151 -2.70 -6.93 8.77
CA VAL A 151 -2.81 -5.47 9.00
C VAL A 151 -2.45 -5.09 10.43
N SER A 152 -2.80 -5.91 11.42
CA SER A 152 -2.39 -5.67 12.82
C SER A 152 -0.90 -5.83 13.03
N GLU A 153 -0.24 -6.70 12.28
CA GLU A 153 1.22 -6.79 12.27
C GLU A 153 1.84 -5.49 11.75
N PHE A 154 1.28 -4.88 10.69
CA PHE A 154 1.75 -3.57 10.18
C PHE A 154 1.62 -2.48 11.24
N VAL A 155 0.52 -2.46 12.00
CA VAL A 155 0.34 -1.49 13.09
C VAL A 155 1.36 -1.71 14.21
N ARG A 156 1.71 -2.95 14.56
CA ARG A 156 2.71 -3.23 15.60
C ARG A 156 4.14 -2.91 15.14
N GLU A 157 4.51 -3.33 13.93
CA GLU A 157 5.90 -3.42 13.49
C GLU A 157 6.29 -2.31 12.50
N GLY A 158 5.30 -1.63 11.89
CA GLY A 158 5.52 -0.53 10.95
C GLY A 158 6.32 -0.92 9.72
N VAL A 159 7.26 -0.03 9.36
CA VAL A 159 8.08 -0.17 8.14
C VAL A 159 8.89 -1.48 8.10
N SER A 160 9.24 -2.05 9.27
CA SER A 160 10.06 -3.27 9.35
C SER A 160 9.44 -4.48 8.66
N VAL A 161 8.10 -4.53 8.60
CA VAL A 161 7.34 -5.63 7.98
C VAL A 161 6.58 -5.21 6.72
N MET A 162 6.78 -3.98 6.26
CA MET A 162 6.08 -3.44 5.09
C MET A 162 6.21 -4.34 3.85
N HIS A 163 7.31 -5.07 3.73
CA HIS A 163 7.61 -5.95 2.60
C HIS A 163 7.54 -7.45 2.94
N LYS A 164 7.05 -7.79 4.11
CA LYS A 164 6.83 -9.19 4.51
C LYS A 164 5.70 -9.81 3.69
N GLU A 165 5.87 -11.05 3.27
CA GLU A 165 4.82 -11.86 2.65
C GLU A 165 4.03 -12.62 3.72
N HIS A 166 2.72 -12.74 3.52
CA HIS A 166 1.83 -13.47 4.42
C HIS A 166 1.34 -14.75 3.73
N PRO A 167 1.43 -15.92 4.42
CA PRO A 167 0.95 -17.18 3.88
C PRO A 167 -0.58 -17.20 3.77
N LEU A 168 -1.09 -18.07 2.92
CA LEU A 168 -2.52 -18.34 2.83
C LEU A 168 -3.04 -19.09 4.08
N PRO A 169 -4.31 -18.90 4.45
CA PRO A 169 -4.91 -19.63 5.56
C PRO A 169 -4.84 -21.15 5.35
N GLY A 170 -4.26 -21.84 6.31
CA GLY A 170 -4.05 -23.29 6.26
C GLY A 170 -2.69 -23.69 5.68
N GLU A 171 -1.95 -22.79 5.06
CA GLU A 171 -0.53 -23.01 4.80
C GLU A 171 0.22 -22.85 6.13
N LYS A 172 0.92 -23.88 6.54
CA LYS A 172 1.82 -23.76 7.68
C LYS A 172 2.94 -22.82 7.27
N LYS A 173 3.12 -21.70 7.97
CA LYS A 173 4.43 -21.07 8.02
C LYS A 173 5.41 -22.19 8.36
N GLU A 174 6.40 -22.42 7.51
CA GLU A 174 7.55 -23.20 7.95
C GLU A 174 8.27 -22.37 9.02
N GLU A 175 7.81 -22.46 10.27
CA GLU A 175 8.56 -22.00 11.43
C GLU A 175 9.79 -22.91 11.58
N GLY A 176 10.75 -22.70 10.67
CA GLY A 176 12.03 -23.37 10.73
C GLY A 176 12.93 -22.65 11.72
N ALA A 177 13.75 -23.39 12.44
CA ALA A 177 14.84 -22.83 13.25
C ALA A 177 15.66 -21.84 12.42
N PHE A 178 16.20 -20.80 13.10
CA PHE A 178 17.11 -19.84 12.47
C PHE A 178 18.29 -20.58 11.81
N ILE A 179 18.46 -20.39 10.52
CA ILE A 179 19.53 -21.01 9.72
C ILE A 179 20.38 -19.96 8.98
N GLY A 180 20.25 -18.70 9.37
CA GLY A 180 21.02 -17.61 8.77
C GLY A 180 22.51 -17.84 8.94
N LYS A 181 23.27 -17.64 7.84
CA LYS A 181 24.69 -17.93 7.73
C LYS A 181 25.56 -16.68 7.66
N GLY A 182 24.99 -15.52 7.31
CA GLY A 182 25.69 -14.27 7.14
C GLY A 182 25.03 -13.12 7.87
N ASP A 183 25.74 -11.97 7.93
CA ASP A 183 25.32 -10.76 8.65
C ASP A 183 24.38 -9.85 7.84
N GLY A 184 24.27 -10.07 6.54
CA GLY A 184 23.50 -9.23 5.63
C GLY A 184 24.18 -7.89 5.31
N ILE A 185 25.43 -7.71 5.65
CA ILE A 185 26.23 -6.52 5.37
C ILE A 185 27.38 -6.88 4.41
N GLU A 186 28.23 -7.82 4.79
CA GLU A 186 29.35 -8.31 3.99
C GLU A 186 29.12 -9.75 3.50
N SER A 187 28.29 -10.51 4.22
CA SER A 187 27.95 -11.89 3.90
C SER A 187 26.44 -12.10 3.78
N CYS A 188 26.03 -12.89 2.80
CA CYS A 188 24.63 -13.16 2.51
C CYS A 188 23.97 -13.95 3.66
N PRO A 189 22.83 -13.50 4.22
CA PRO A 189 22.16 -14.19 5.32
C PRO A 189 21.75 -15.62 4.98
N VAL A 190 21.49 -15.92 3.71
CA VAL A 190 21.00 -17.24 3.27
C VAL A 190 22.16 -18.21 3.03
N THR A 191 23.22 -17.80 2.36
CA THR A 191 24.31 -18.70 1.92
C THR A 191 25.61 -18.52 2.70
N GLY A 192 25.83 -17.32 3.29
CA GLY A 192 27.13 -16.94 3.87
C GLY A 192 28.14 -16.40 2.87
N GLU A 193 27.84 -16.45 1.56
CA GLU A 193 28.71 -15.93 0.48
C GLU A 193 28.82 -14.40 0.53
N PRO A 194 29.85 -13.80 -0.07
CA PRO A 194 29.96 -12.35 -0.21
C PRO A 194 28.73 -11.76 -0.90
N VAL A 195 28.25 -10.61 -0.40
CA VAL A 195 27.06 -9.96 -0.94
C VAL A 195 27.34 -9.18 -2.21
N ASN A 196 26.32 -9.09 -3.05
CA ASN A 196 26.21 -8.07 -4.09
C ASN A 196 25.44 -6.86 -3.53
N LYS A 197 26.09 -5.70 -3.41
CA LYS A 197 25.48 -4.49 -2.81
C LYS A 197 24.33 -3.92 -3.62
N ASP A 198 24.14 -4.33 -4.88
CA ASP A 198 23.00 -3.94 -5.71
C ASP A 198 21.74 -4.74 -5.34
N ILE A 199 21.90 -5.96 -4.80
CA ILE A 199 20.80 -6.84 -4.39
C ILE A 199 20.55 -6.68 -2.91
N LYS A 200 19.57 -5.85 -2.58
CA LYS A 200 19.26 -5.44 -1.21
C LYS A 200 17.77 -5.41 -0.94
N PHE A 201 17.43 -5.43 0.34
CA PHE A 201 16.06 -5.30 0.82
C PHE A 201 16.03 -4.79 2.26
N GLY A 202 14.94 -4.09 2.65
CA GLY A 202 14.77 -3.59 4.01
C GLY A 202 14.14 -4.64 4.91
N PHE A 203 14.82 -5.00 6.02
CA PHE A 203 14.27 -5.87 7.07
C PHE A 203 14.54 -5.25 8.44
N TYR A 204 13.55 -5.25 9.31
CA TYR A 204 13.66 -4.77 10.69
C TYR A 204 14.32 -3.39 10.82
N GLY A 205 13.96 -2.46 9.91
CA GLY A 205 14.47 -1.08 9.91
C GLY A 205 15.91 -0.91 9.40
N ARG A 206 16.56 -1.96 8.89
CA ARG A 206 17.91 -1.89 8.30
C ARG A 206 17.95 -2.45 6.88
N THR A 207 18.91 -2.01 6.09
CA THR A 207 19.18 -2.57 4.77
C THR A 207 20.00 -3.85 4.91
N VAL A 208 19.54 -4.92 4.29
CA VAL A 208 20.19 -6.24 4.21
C VAL A 208 20.56 -6.50 2.76
N TYR A 209 21.79 -6.95 2.52
CA TYR A 209 22.32 -7.26 1.21
C TYR A 209 22.38 -8.78 0.99
N PHE A 210 22.31 -9.22 -0.28
CA PHE A 210 22.30 -10.61 -0.68
C PHE A 210 23.28 -10.89 -1.80
N CYS A 211 23.74 -12.12 -1.93
CA CYS A 211 24.61 -12.52 -3.03
C CYS A 211 23.85 -12.61 -4.37
N CYS A 212 22.55 -12.94 -4.35
CA CYS A 212 21.70 -13.10 -5.54
C CYS A 212 20.23 -12.82 -5.22
N GLU A 213 19.40 -12.67 -6.27
CA GLU A 213 17.97 -12.39 -6.13
C GLU A 213 17.19 -13.52 -5.47
N SER A 214 17.55 -14.78 -5.77
CA SER A 214 16.88 -15.94 -5.13
C SER A 214 17.08 -15.99 -3.62
N CYS A 215 18.23 -15.56 -3.12
CA CYS A 215 18.48 -15.41 -1.68
C CYS A 215 17.66 -14.28 -1.06
N ARG A 216 17.55 -13.14 -1.74
CA ARG A 216 16.67 -12.04 -1.34
C ARG A 216 15.22 -12.52 -1.24
N ASP A 217 14.73 -13.24 -2.25
CA ASP A 217 13.36 -13.71 -2.30
C ASP A 217 13.07 -14.81 -1.26
N ALA A 218 14.03 -15.69 -0.97
CA ALA A 218 13.94 -16.66 0.12
C ALA A 218 13.83 -15.96 1.49
N ALA A 219 14.64 -14.93 1.72
CA ALA A 219 14.60 -14.15 2.96
C ALA A 219 13.31 -13.32 3.08
N ARG A 220 12.74 -12.85 1.96
CA ARG A 220 11.44 -12.17 1.97
C ARG A 220 10.29 -13.07 2.40
N LYS A 221 10.32 -14.34 1.97
CA LYS A 221 9.28 -15.32 2.34
C LYS A 221 9.32 -15.68 3.83
N ASN A 222 10.52 -15.86 4.38
CA ASN A 222 10.73 -16.28 5.76
C ASN A 222 11.89 -15.50 6.40
N PRO A 223 11.73 -14.19 6.68
CA PRO A 223 12.82 -13.34 7.15
C PRO A 223 13.41 -13.82 8.49
N GLU A 224 12.58 -14.22 9.42
CA GLU A 224 12.97 -14.71 10.76
C GLU A 224 13.88 -15.95 10.69
N ARG A 225 13.85 -16.68 9.60
CA ARG A 225 14.69 -17.85 9.38
C ARG A 225 16.14 -17.50 9.04
N TYR A 226 16.35 -16.34 8.43
CA TYR A 226 17.67 -15.94 7.90
C TYR A 226 18.20 -14.65 8.50
N ILE A 227 17.36 -13.80 9.08
CA ILE A 227 17.69 -12.45 9.51
C ILE A 227 17.17 -12.28 10.94
N LYS A 228 18.08 -11.95 11.86
CA LYS A 228 17.69 -11.58 13.23
C LYS A 228 17.16 -10.15 13.25
N PRO A 229 16.12 -9.86 14.03
CA PRO A 229 15.64 -8.51 14.28
C PRO A 229 16.71 -7.55 14.78
#